data_821a4b216c984fa5ec3569d3af311de1
#
_entry.id   821a4b216c984fa5ec3569d3af311de1
#
_cell.length_a   1.000
_cell.length_b   1.000
_cell.length_c   1.000
_cell.angle_alpha   90.00
_cell.angle_beta   90.00
_cell.angle_gamma   90.00
#
_symmetry.space_group_name_H-M   'P 1'
#
loop_
_entity.id
_entity.type
_entity.pdbx_description
1 polymer ?
#
loop_
_entity_poly.entity_id
_entity_poly.type
_entity_poly.pdbx_seq_one_letter_code
_entity_poly.pdbx_strand_id
1 'polypeptide(L)'
;SLHDALPISKASAGYPFMVQLVGYYAWQVAARSGAESVSEEAARKGIQAALDSFNAMVIAPALRRVSERQFQYLAAMAQCEGVDIANGDIAKKMGLSASKVGSYRKRLIDAGLIEPAGYGRVSFAIPYMRDYLLETVQED
;
A
#
# COMPACT_ATOMS: atom_id res chain seq x y z
N SER A 1 3.91 -5.11 -26.30
CA SER A 1 4.13 -3.74 -26.78
C SER A 1 4.28 -2.77 -25.61
N LEU A 2 4.74 -1.56 -25.91
CA LEU A 2 4.86 -0.50 -24.91
C LEU A 2 3.51 -0.12 -24.30
N HIS A 3 2.43 -0.25 -25.06
CA HIS A 3 1.08 0.01 -24.56
C HIS A 3 0.64 -0.98 -23.49
N ASP A 4 1.05 -2.23 -23.62
CA ASP A 4 0.71 -3.26 -22.62
C ASP A 4 1.53 -3.09 -21.35
N ALA A 5 2.74 -2.53 -21.44
CA ALA A 5 3.61 -2.33 -20.30
C ALA A 5 3.22 -1.13 -19.44
N LEU A 6 2.57 -0.10 -20.02
CA LEU A 6 2.20 1.12 -19.29
C LEU A 6 1.27 0.89 -18.11
N PRO A 7 0.16 0.11 -18.24
CA PRO A 7 -0.70 -0.18 -17.09
C PRO A 7 0.03 -0.95 -15.99
N ILE A 8 0.93 -1.86 -16.37
CA ILE A 8 1.71 -2.65 -15.41
C ILE A 8 2.67 -1.75 -14.64
N SER A 9 3.40 -0.87 -15.33
CA SER A 9 4.31 0.08 -14.68
C SER A 9 3.58 1.02 -13.73
N LYS A 10 2.41 1.50 -14.16
CA LYS A 10 1.60 2.41 -13.35
C LYS A 10 1.07 1.72 -12.09
N ALA A 11 0.59 0.48 -12.24
CA ALA A 11 0.08 -0.30 -11.10
C ALA A 11 1.18 -0.64 -10.10
N SER A 12 2.40 -0.88 -10.58
CA SER A 12 3.53 -1.23 -9.70
C SER A 12 4.08 -0.05 -8.91
N ALA A 13 3.70 1.19 -9.28
CA ALA A 13 4.20 2.42 -8.66
C ALA A 13 5.73 2.50 -8.64
N GLY A 14 6.39 1.89 -9.63
CA GLY A 14 7.85 1.87 -9.73
C GLY A 14 8.56 0.87 -8.80
N TYR A 15 7.82 0.01 -8.10
CA TYR A 15 8.38 -0.98 -7.18
C TYR A 15 8.75 -2.25 -7.97
N PRO A 16 10.05 -2.61 -8.10
CA PRO A 16 10.48 -3.69 -9.02
C PRO A 16 9.83 -5.04 -8.74
N PHE A 17 9.67 -5.41 -7.47
CA PHE A 17 9.00 -6.66 -7.09
C PHE A 17 7.58 -6.69 -7.65
N MET A 18 6.88 -5.57 -7.57
CA MET A 18 5.50 -5.47 -8.03
C MET A 18 5.41 -5.54 -9.55
N VAL A 19 6.38 -4.98 -10.27
CA VAL A 19 6.45 -5.10 -11.74
C VAL A 19 6.53 -6.55 -12.16
N GLN A 20 7.42 -7.31 -11.51
CA GLN A 20 7.59 -8.74 -11.80
C GLN A 20 6.33 -9.53 -11.47
N LEU A 21 5.71 -9.25 -10.35
CA LEU A 21 4.52 -9.95 -9.89
C LEU A 21 3.34 -9.71 -10.82
N VAL A 22 3.10 -8.46 -11.21
CA VAL A 22 2.04 -8.09 -12.14
C VAL A 22 2.27 -8.77 -13.49
N GLY A 23 3.49 -8.72 -14.00
CA GLY A 23 3.85 -9.36 -15.26
C GLY A 23 3.61 -10.86 -15.24
N TYR A 24 3.98 -11.52 -14.17
CA TYR A 24 3.78 -12.95 -13.99
C TYR A 24 2.29 -13.32 -14.06
N TYR A 25 1.45 -12.63 -13.29
CA TYR A 25 0.02 -12.94 -13.27
C TYR A 25 -0.67 -12.57 -14.58
N ALA A 26 -0.27 -11.48 -15.22
CA ALA A 26 -0.83 -11.09 -16.51
C ALA A 26 -0.53 -12.15 -17.57
N TRP A 27 0.70 -12.68 -17.57
CA TRP A 27 1.10 -13.73 -18.50
C TRP A 27 0.33 -15.03 -18.24
N GLN A 28 0.11 -15.40 -16.97
CA GLN A 28 -0.66 -16.59 -16.64
C GLN A 28 -2.11 -16.50 -17.15
N VAL A 29 -2.75 -15.34 -16.99
CA VAL A 29 -4.11 -15.13 -17.48
C VAL A 29 -4.15 -15.27 -19.01
N ALA A 30 -3.19 -14.67 -19.69
CA ALA A 30 -3.09 -14.76 -21.14
C ALA A 30 -2.87 -16.21 -21.61
N ALA A 31 -2.01 -16.96 -20.93
CA ALA A 31 -1.71 -18.35 -21.25
C ALA A 31 -2.97 -19.23 -21.09
N ARG A 32 -3.75 -19.02 -20.04
CA ARG A 32 -4.98 -19.80 -19.83
C ARG A 32 -6.03 -19.54 -20.91
N SER A 33 -6.06 -18.34 -21.47
CA SER A 33 -6.98 -18.00 -22.54
C SER A 33 -6.47 -18.39 -23.95
N GLY A 34 -5.26 -18.95 -24.04
CA GLY A 34 -4.64 -19.33 -25.31
C GLY A 34 -4.11 -18.14 -26.10
N ALA A 35 -3.97 -16.98 -25.47
CA ALA A 35 -3.45 -15.79 -26.14
C ALA A 35 -1.93 -15.85 -26.28
N GLU A 36 -1.41 -15.33 -27.41
CA GLU A 36 0.03 -15.25 -27.64
C GLU A 36 0.64 -14.00 -27.02
N SER A 37 -0.17 -13.01 -26.63
CA SER A 37 0.29 -11.77 -26.03
C SER A 37 -0.65 -11.37 -24.90
N VAL A 38 -0.13 -10.51 -23.99
CA VAL A 38 -0.91 -10.00 -22.88
C VAL A 38 -1.87 -8.92 -23.38
N SER A 39 -3.17 -9.21 -23.30
CA SER A 39 -4.23 -8.25 -23.64
C SER A 39 -4.43 -7.25 -22.48
N GLU A 40 -5.18 -6.18 -22.73
CA GLU A 40 -5.54 -5.21 -21.71
C GLU A 40 -6.34 -5.86 -20.58
N GLU A 41 -7.28 -6.76 -20.92
CA GLU A 41 -8.05 -7.49 -19.90
C GLU A 41 -7.17 -8.42 -19.09
N ALA A 42 -6.25 -9.15 -19.72
CA ALA A 42 -5.31 -10.02 -19.03
C ALA A 42 -4.39 -9.21 -18.12
N ALA A 43 -3.94 -8.04 -18.57
CA ALA A 43 -3.13 -7.15 -17.74
C ALA A 43 -3.91 -6.67 -16.51
N ARG A 44 -5.18 -6.31 -16.68
CA ARG A 44 -6.02 -5.86 -15.57
C ARG A 44 -6.24 -6.96 -14.54
N LYS A 45 -6.54 -8.16 -14.99
CA LYS A 45 -6.69 -9.33 -14.11
C LYS A 45 -5.38 -9.68 -13.41
N GLY A 46 -4.26 -9.53 -14.12
CA GLY A 46 -2.94 -9.75 -13.55
C GLY A 46 -2.61 -8.69 -12.48
N ILE A 47 -2.97 -7.44 -12.70
CA ILE A 47 -2.81 -6.37 -11.72
C ILE A 47 -3.59 -6.70 -10.45
N GLN A 48 -4.86 -7.08 -10.58
CA GLN A 48 -5.68 -7.42 -9.41
C GLN A 48 -5.10 -8.62 -8.65
N ALA A 49 -4.70 -9.66 -9.36
CA ALA A 49 -4.09 -10.84 -8.72
C ALA A 49 -2.79 -10.47 -8.02
N ALA A 50 -1.98 -9.59 -8.62
CA ALA A 50 -0.73 -9.13 -8.03
C ALA A 50 -0.98 -8.30 -6.77
N LEU A 51 -1.98 -7.43 -6.78
CA LEU A 51 -2.35 -6.63 -5.60
C LEU A 51 -2.83 -7.55 -4.48
N ASP A 52 -3.67 -8.54 -4.78
CA ASP A 52 -4.13 -9.50 -3.78
C ASP A 52 -2.96 -10.27 -3.19
N SER A 53 -2.02 -10.70 -4.02
CA SER A 53 -0.83 -11.42 -3.59
C SER A 53 0.08 -10.54 -2.74
N PHE A 54 0.31 -9.29 -3.16
CA PHE A 54 1.12 -8.33 -2.42
C PHE A 54 0.49 -8.04 -1.05
N ASN A 55 -0.82 -7.84 -1.00
CA ASN A 55 -1.54 -7.62 0.25
C ASN A 55 -1.38 -8.81 1.21
N ALA A 56 -1.49 -10.03 0.69
CA ALA A 56 -1.37 -11.24 1.50
C ALA A 56 0.07 -11.50 1.96
N MET A 57 1.05 -11.23 1.12
CA MET A 57 2.45 -11.59 1.38
C MET A 57 3.24 -10.49 2.10
N VAL A 58 2.86 -9.24 1.93
CA VAL A 58 3.63 -8.09 2.45
C VAL A 58 2.83 -7.28 3.46
N ILE A 59 1.65 -6.78 3.08
CA ILE A 59 0.91 -5.83 3.89
C ILE A 59 0.28 -6.49 5.11
N ALA A 60 -0.48 -7.56 4.92
CA ALA A 60 -1.14 -8.23 6.05
C ALA A 60 -0.13 -8.74 7.09
N PRO A 61 1.00 -9.39 6.72
CA PRO A 61 2.01 -9.77 7.71
C PRO A 61 2.62 -8.58 8.44
N ALA A 62 2.88 -7.47 7.75
CA ALA A 62 3.42 -6.26 8.38
C ALA A 62 2.45 -5.71 9.42
N LEU A 63 1.16 -5.68 9.12
CA LEU A 63 0.14 -5.17 10.02
C LEU A 63 -0.10 -6.09 11.22
N ARG A 64 0.16 -7.38 11.09
CA ARG A 64 0.04 -8.30 12.23
C ARG A 64 1.10 -8.08 13.30
N ARG A 65 2.19 -7.39 12.97
CA ARG A 65 3.30 -7.11 13.89
C ARG A 65 3.14 -5.84 14.70
N VAL A 66 2.17 -5.00 14.36
CA VAL A 66 1.96 -3.73 15.05
C VAL A 66 0.95 -3.89 16.17
N SER A 67 1.04 -3.03 17.20
CA SER A 67 0.06 -2.99 18.27
C SER A 67 -1.26 -2.39 17.76
N GLU A 68 -2.33 -2.57 18.54
CA GLU A 68 -3.63 -1.99 18.21
C GLU A 68 -3.55 -0.47 18.07
N ARG A 69 -2.82 0.20 18.96
CA ARG A 69 -2.64 1.66 18.89
C ARG A 69 -1.84 2.10 17.67
N GLN A 70 -0.80 1.35 17.32
CA GLN A 70 -0.04 1.61 16.10
C GLN A 70 -0.89 1.40 14.86
N PHE A 71 -1.76 0.37 14.86
CA PHE A 71 -2.71 0.15 13.78
C PHE A 71 -3.68 1.33 13.66
N GLN A 72 -4.20 1.84 14.78
CA GLN A 72 -5.07 3.00 14.80
C GLN A 72 -4.38 4.24 14.22
N TYR A 73 -3.09 4.40 14.49
CA TYR A 73 -2.30 5.49 13.91
C TYR A 73 -2.25 5.37 12.39
N LEU A 74 -1.96 4.18 11.87
CA LEU A 74 -1.92 3.92 10.44
C LEU A 74 -3.29 4.13 9.78
N ALA A 75 -4.37 3.69 10.43
CA ALA A 75 -5.73 3.87 9.93
C ALA A 75 -6.10 5.36 9.88
N ALA A 76 -5.77 6.12 10.90
CA ALA A 76 -5.98 7.57 10.93
C ALA A 76 -5.19 8.26 9.83
N MET A 77 -3.93 7.85 9.65
CA MET A 77 -3.07 8.37 8.60
C MET A 77 -3.64 8.10 7.21
N ALA A 78 -4.19 6.91 6.98
CA ALA A 78 -4.80 6.55 5.70
C ALA A 78 -6.01 7.40 5.36
N GLN A 79 -6.73 7.90 6.37
CA GLN A 79 -7.91 8.74 6.20
C GLN A 79 -7.57 10.21 5.93
N CYS A 80 -6.32 10.62 6.12
CA CYS A 80 -5.88 11.98 5.83
C CYS A 80 -5.61 12.12 4.33
N GLU A 81 -5.82 13.32 3.81
CA GLU A 81 -5.55 13.62 2.41
C GLU A 81 -4.06 13.87 2.17
N GLY A 82 -3.62 13.58 0.94
CA GLY A 82 -2.26 13.85 0.51
C GLY A 82 -1.32 12.68 0.73
N VAL A 83 -0.08 12.84 0.27
CA VAL A 83 0.98 11.83 0.38
C VAL A 83 1.79 12.04 1.66
N ASP A 84 2.13 13.29 1.96
CA ASP A 84 2.89 13.68 3.15
C ASP A 84 1.90 14.20 4.18
N ILE A 85 1.75 13.50 5.29
CA ILE A 85 0.68 13.74 6.25
C ILE A 85 1.26 14.28 7.55
N ALA A 86 0.69 15.38 8.03
CA ALA A 86 1.14 16.00 9.27
C ALA A 86 0.79 15.12 10.47
N ASN A 87 1.76 14.93 11.35
CA ASN A 87 1.57 14.13 12.58
C ASN A 87 0.45 14.71 13.45
N GLY A 88 0.30 16.05 13.46
CA GLY A 88 -0.79 16.69 14.18
C GLY A 88 -2.17 16.34 13.66
N ASP A 89 -2.32 16.16 12.35
CA ASP A 89 -3.59 15.75 11.75
C ASP A 89 -3.95 14.31 12.14
N ILE A 90 -2.95 13.44 12.20
CA ILE A 90 -3.14 12.06 12.65
C ILE A 90 -3.56 12.04 14.12
N ALA A 91 -2.87 12.80 14.96
CA ALA A 91 -3.20 12.92 16.38
C ALA A 91 -4.63 13.40 16.57
N LYS A 92 -5.05 14.40 15.81
CA LYS A 92 -6.40 14.95 15.86
C LYS A 92 -7.45 13.90 15.54
N LYS A 93 -7.20 13.09 14.49
CA LYS A 93 -8.12 12.00 14.14
C LYS A 93 -8.19 10.92 15.21
N MET A 94 -7.10 10.67 15.91
CA MET A 94 -7.06 9.71 17.00
C MET A 94 -7.62 10.27 18.31
N GLY A 95 -7.83 11.57 18.39
CA GLY A 95 -8.26 12.24 19.64
C GLY A 95 -7.17 12.24 20.71
N LEU A 96 -5.90 12.27 20.30
CA LEU A 96 -4.74 12.20 21.18
C LEU A 96 -3.86 13.44 20.98
N SER A 97 -2.98 13.71 21.96
CA SER A 97 -2.00 14.78 21.84
C SER A 97 -0.89 14.38 20.86
N ALA A 98 -0.23 15.39 20.27
CA ALA A 98 0.89 15.14 19.35
C ALA A 98 2.03 14.40 20.05
N SER A 99 2.30 14.70 21.32
CA SER A 99 3.35 14.02 22.07
C SER A 99 3.06 12.54 22.28
N LYS A 100 1.77 12.19 22.46
CA LYS A 100 1.35 10.80 22.69
C LYS A 100 1.50 9.97 21.42
N VAL A 101 1.15 10.52 20.25
CA VAL A 101 1.29 9.80 18.99
C VAL A 101 2.74 9.76 18.51
N GLY A 102 3.62 10.58 19.04
CA GLY A 102 5.03 10.58 18.67
C GLY A 102 5.72 9.26 18.92
N SER A 103 5.34 8.53 19.97
CA SER A 103 5.89 7.21 20.26
C SER A 103 5.43 6.18 19.22
N TYR A 104 4.19 6.26 18.79
CA TYR A 104 3.66 5.37 17.73
C TYR A 104 4.36 5.66 16.40
N ARG A 105 4.53 6.94 16.08
CA ARG A 105 5.26 7.38 14.89
C ARG A 105 6.67 6.78 14.85
N LYS A 106 7.42 6.93 15.93
CA LYS A 106 8.79 6.43 16.00
C LYS A 106 8.85 4.92 15.78
N ARG A 107 7.98 4.17 16.43
CA ARG A 107 7.95 2.71 16.30
C ARG A 107 7.59 2.26 14.90
N LEU A 108 6.66 2.97 14.25
CA LEU A 108 6.27 2.65 12.88
C LEU A 108 7.36 2.98 11.88
N ILE A 109 8.11 4.07 12.11
CA ILE A 109 9.30 4.39 11.30
C ILE A 109 10.37 3.30 11.47
N ASP A 110 10.66 2.92 12.70
CA ASP A 110 11.65 1.88 12.99
C ASP A 110 11.25 0.53 12.38
N ALA A 111 9.95 0.25 12.32
CA ALA A 111 9.43 -0.97 11.72
C ALA A 111 9.36 -0.92 10.18
N GLY A 112 9.64 0.22 9.57
CA GLY A 112 9.65 0.36 8.12
C GLY A 112 8.28 0.50 7.47
N LEU A 113 7.24 0.82 8.24
CA LEU A 113 5.88 0.97 7.71
C LEU A 113 5.59 2.39 7.24
N ILE A 114 6.22 3.37 7.85
CA ILE A 114 6.14 4.77 7.45
C ILE A 114 7.54 5.36 7.44
N GLU A 115 7.68 6.53 6.83
CA GLU A 115 8.96 7.23 6.76
C GLU A 115 8.75 8.73 6.97
N PRO A 116 9.77 9.43 7.50
CA PRO A 116 9.68 10.88 7.62
C PRO A 116 9.57 11.52 6.23
N ALA A 117 8.71 12.53 6.11
CA ALA A 117 8.41 13.19 4.84
C ALA A 117 8.45 14.72 5.00
N GLY A 118 9.52 15.22 5.62
CA GLY A 118 9.67 16.62 5.97
C GLY A 118 9.33 16.85 7.43
N TYR A 119 9.41 18.11 7.85
CA TYR A 119 9.23 18.48 9.26
C TYR A 119 7.82 18.16 9.74
N GLY A 120 7.73 17.28 10.73
CA GLY A 120 6.46 16.91 11.35
C GLY A 120 5.52 16.13 10.45
N ARG A 121 6.00 15.59 9.31
CA ARG A 121 5.19 14.86 8.36
C ARG A 121 5.72 13.45 8.15
N VAL A 122 4.82 12.57 7.77
CA VAL A 122 5.13 11.16 7.47
C VAL A 122 4.42 10.73 6.20
N SER A 123 4.97 9.71 5.56
CA SER A 123 4.33 9.07 4.41
C SER A 123 4.40 7.55 4.57
N PHE A 124 3.54 6.83 3.87
CA PHE A 124 3.60 5.37 3.86
C PHE A 124 4.87 4.90 3.14
N ALA A 125 5.60 3.99 3.78
CA ALA A 125 6.82 3.42 3.19
C ALA A 125 6.51 2.23 2.29
N ILE A 126 5.35 1.58 2.48
CA ILE A 126 4.93 0.40 1.73
C ILE A 126 3.85 0.80 0.73
N PRO A 127 4.05 0.56 -0.58
CA PRO A 127 3.03 0.88 -1.58
C PRO A 127 1.71 0.15 -1.30
N TYR A 128 0.60 0.77 -1.68
CA TYR A 128 -0.76 0.20 -1.58
C TYR A 128 -1.29 -0.01 -0.16
N MET A 129 -0.48 0.31 0.87
CA MET A 129 -0.92 0.16 2.25
C MET A 129 -2.10 1.05 2.60
N ARG A 130 -2.12 2.29 2.10
CA ARG A 130 -3.26 3.19 2.32
C ARG A 130 -4.57 2.57 1.83
N ASP A 131 -4.57 2.07 0.60
CA ASP A 131 -5.77 1.48 0.00
C ASP A 131 -6.23 0.25 0.79
N TYR A 132 -5.29 -0.58 1.21
CA TYR A 132 -5.58 -1.75 2.03
C TYR A 132 -6.23 -1.36 3.35
N LEU A 133 -5.69 -0.34 4.03
CA LEU A 133 -6.23 0.15 5.30
C LEU A 133 -7.61 0.74 5.14
N LEU A 134 -7.85 1.51 4.07
CA LEU A 134 -9.16 2.10 3.80
C LEU A 134 -10.21 1.03 3.54
N GLU A 135 -9.88 -0.01 2.80
CA GLU A 135 -10.78 -1.14 2.56
C GLU A 135 -11.09 -1.89 3.86
N THR A 136 -10.08 -2.12 4.70
CA THR A 136 -10.24 -2.82 5.98
C THR A 136 -11.15 -2.05 6.93
N VAL A 137 -10.99 -0.73 7.01
CA VAL A 137 -11.81 0.12 7.88
C VAL A 137 -13.25 0.17 7.41
N GLN A 138 -13.50 0.12 6.10
CA GLN A 138 -14.86 0.15 5.54
C GLN A 138 -15.62 -1.15 5.75
N GLU A 139 -14.94 -2.28 5.91
CA GLU A 139 -15.57 -3.58 6.16
C GLU A 139 -16.10 -3.73 7.59
N ASP A 140 -15.60 -2.92 8.50
CA ASP A 140 -16.05 -2.89 9.89
C ASP A 140 -17.19 -1.87 10.07
#